data_8ca50c0ecf370edbeca0176c66ce93c2
#
_entry.id   8ca50c0ecf370edbeca0176c66ce93c2
#
_cell.length_a   1.000
_cell.length_b   1.000
_cell.length_c   1.000
_cell.angle_alpha   90.00
_cell.angle_beta   90.00
_cell.angle_gamma   90.00
#
_symmetry.space_group_name_H-M   'P 1'
#
loop_
_entity.id
_entity.type
_entity.pdbx_description
1 polymer ?
#
loop_
_entity_poly.entity_id
_entity_poly.type
_entity_poly.pdbx_seq_one_letter_code
_entity_poly.pdbx_strand_id
1 'polypeptide(L)'
;YYLNLTAAKVMTKPSQKTVFGPAYPVIEDVPLPIGLPFGFIPKRPDRATGILFPTFGEEQSRGFFMRDVGLYFVIGDYFDIAVTGDIYTLGSWALDLNSRYKVNYKCNGNLSLTFSNDQTGEKGSSDFFQTRNFGVRWSHSQDAKARPGTSFSASVNFSSPSNNKYNSTSVQEALQNQISSSISYSKNWNGKLNFSANILHNQNSRDSSYSFTLPNITFSVNRFYPFKRKNRVGKERFYEKFSLGYNTSLQNRINFKASEFNKPGFWDKFQNGMTHNFQIGLPNFTLLKYINITPGITYGMNWFFRKTEKEYNPDTGVVEDIQTKAFGAFGTTHNYSGSISMNTRIYGLFNFGKHRKLQAIRHVVSPSLSASFSPEKGTHFNGWRTLTYTDRNGQIKTQDYNIYAGQINSAPGKGKTASLNFSLGNNFEAKVRDLADTTG
;
A
#
# COMPACT_ATOMS: atom_id res chain seq x y z
N TYR A 1 -9.94 -25.31 -38.77
CA TYR A 1 -8.88 -25.42 -39.79
C TYR A 1 -7.74 -26.26 -39.23
N TYR A 2 -7.30 -27.26 -39.96
CA TYR A 2 -6.14 -28.06 -39.54
C TYR A 2 -5.32 -28.50 -40.76
N LEU A 3 -4.06 -28.88 -40.52
CA LEU A 3 -3.19 -29.46 -41.54
C LEU A 3 -3.21 -30.98 -41.38
N ASN A 4 -3.70 -31.66 -42.37
CA ASN A 4 -3.67 -33.12 -42.37
C ASN A 4 -2.31 -33.62 -42.86
N LEU A 5 -1.65 -34.44 -42.05
CA LEU A 5 -0.36 -35.03 -42.33
C LEU A 5 -0.56 -36.52 -42.63
N THR A 6 -0.24 -36.95 -43.82
CA THR A 6 -0.42 -38.38 -44.21
C THR A 6 0.56 -39.29 -43.50
N ALA A 7 1.75 -38.80 -43.19
CA ALA A 7 2.75 -39.48 -42.36
C ALA A 7 3.56 -38.45 -41.58
N ALA A 8 3.81 -38.70 -40.30
CA ALA A 8 4.61 -37.80 -39.45
C ALA A 8 5.52 -38.62 -38.53
N LYS A 9 6.76 -38.17 -38.38
CA LYS A 9 7.76 -38.73 -37.46
C LYS A 9 8.22 -37.64 -36.49
N VAL A 10 7.93 -37.84 -35.23
CA VAL A 10 8.40 -36.94 -34.16
C VAL A 10 9.81 -37.38 -33.74
N MET A 11 10.78 -36.51 -33.93
CA MET A 11 12.15 -36.71 -33.51
C MET A 11 12.38 -35.93 -32.20
N THR A 12 12.88 -36.63 -31.17
CA THR A 12 13.13 -36.04 -29.85
C THR A 12 14.59 -35.69 -29.59
N LYS A 13 15.51 -36.34 -30.30
CA LYS A 13 16.98 -36.13 -30.27
C LYS A 13 17.61 -36.30 -31.65
N PRO A 14 18.67 -35.59 -32.04
CA PRO A 14 19.34 -34.50 -31.35
C PRO A 14 18.58 -33.15 -31.40
N SER A 15 17.68 -32.97 -32.37
CA SER A 15 16.79 -31.79 -32.50
C SER A 15 15.34 -32.20 -32.42
N GLN A 16 14.59 -31.53 -31.54
CA GLN A 16 13.14 -31.79 -31.45
C GLN A 16 12.45 -31.18 -32.67
N LYS A 17 11.97 -32.06 -33.58
CA LYS A 17 11.23 -31.67 -34.77
C LYS A 17 10.28 -32.77 -35.21
N THR A 18 9.18 -32.35 -35.80
CA THR A 18 8.26 -33.29 -36.48
C THR A 18 8.52 -33.19 -37.98
N VAL A 19 9.00 -34.28 -38.58
CA VAL A 19 9.16 -34.38 -40.02
C VAL A 19 7.89 -35.05 -40.55
N PHE A 20 7.32 -34.53 -41.62
CA PHE A 20 6.10 -35.05 -42.19
C PHE A 20 6.23 -35.26 -43.69
N GLY A 21 5.49 -36.26 -44.18
CA GLY A 21 5.26 -36.55 -45.59
C GLY A 21 4.20 -35.63 -46.20
N PRO A 22 3.47 -36.06 -47.21
CA PRO A 22 2.46 -35.21 -47.83
C PRO A 22 1.49 -34.62 -46.82
N ALA A 23 1.30 -33.30 -46.87
CA ALA A 23 0.42 -32.53 -45.99
C ALA A 23 -0.49 -31.65 -46.83
N TYR A 24 -1.75 -31.53 -46.45
CA TYR A 24 -2.71 -30.64 -47.09
C TYR A 24 -3.62 -29.98 -46.06
N PRO A 25 -3.97 -28.68 -46.24
CA PRO A 25 -4.88 -28.00 -45.36
C PRO A 25 -6.32 -28.49 -45.57
N VAL A 26 -7.04 -28.57 -44.45
CA VAL A 26 -8.47 -28.91 -44.42
C VAL A 26 -9.21 -27.74 -43.77
N ILE A 27 -10.22 -27.22 -44.45
CA ILE A 27 -11.08 -26.13 -43.99
C ILE A 27 -12.52 -26.68 -43.91
N GLU A 28 -13.13 -26.65 -42.74
CA GLU A 28 -14.47 -27.17 -42.49
C GLU A 28 -14.66 -28.58 -43.05
N ASP A 29 -13.70 -29.47 -42.78
CA ASP A 29 -13.62 -30.84 -43.21
C ASP A 29 -13.50 -31.06 -44.75
N VAL A 30 -13.32 -30.00 -45.52
CA VAL A 30 -13.03 -30.05 -46.95
C VAL A 30 -11.53 -29.96 -47.19
N PRO A 31 -10.87 -31.00 -47.76
CA PRO A 31 -9.46 -30.95 -48.10
C PRO A 31 -9.23 -30.01 -49.30
N LEU A 32 -8.25 -29.08 -49.14
CA LEU A 32 -7.87 -28.22 -50.24
C LEU A 32 -6.92 -28.95 -51.21
N PRO A 33 -7.01 -28.68 -52.53
CA PRO A 33 -6.17 -29.33 -53.53
C PRO A 33 -4.73 -28.78 -53.58
N ILE A 34 -4.30 -28.16 -52.52
CA ILE A 34 -2.94 -27.59 -52.36
C ILE A 34 -2.26 -28.36 -51.25
N GLY A 35 -1.11 -28.97 -51.52
CA GLY A 35 -0.39 -29.76 -50.53
C GLY A 35 1.13 -29.55 -50.62
N LEU A 36 1.81 -29.83 -49.54
CA LEU A 36 3.26 -29.89 -49.45
C LEU A 36 3.70 -31.36 -49.53
N PRO A 37 4.61 -31.76 -50.42
CA PRO A 37 5.03 -33.16 -50.56
C PRO A 37 5.79 -33.69 -49.33
N PHE A 38 6.52 -32.82 -48.62
CA PHE A 38 7.19 -33.10 -47.37
C PHE A 38 7.57 -31.79 -46.68
N GLY A 39 7.83 -31.86 -45.38
CA GLY A 39 8.30 -30.71 -44.59
C GLY A 39 8.72 -31.11 -43.19
N PHE A 40 9.10 -30.13 -42.39
CA PHE A 40 9.35 -30.33 -40.98
C PHE A 40 8.85 -29.14 -40.17
N ILE A 41 8.32 -29.44 -39.01
CA ILE A 41 7.91 -28.46 -38.00
C ILE A 41 8.94 -28.58 -36.86
N PRO A 42 9.83 -27.58 -36.68
CA PRO A 42 10.71 -27.60 -35.52
C PRO A 42 9.87 -27.40 -34.26
N LYS A 43 10.11 -28.22 -33.25
CA LYS A 43 9.56 -27.91 -31.94
C LYS A 43 10.28 -26.66 -31.43
N ARG A 44 9.59 -25.54 -31.45
CA ARG A 44 10.14 -24.33 -30.90
C ARG A 44 10.27 -24.50 -29.40
N PRO A 45 11.35 -24.04 -28.76
CA PRO A 45 11.39 -23.89 -27.33
C PRO A 45 10.22 -22.98 -26.91
N ASP A 46 9.68 -23.21 -25.72
CA ASP A 46 8.54 -22.43 -25.19
C ASP A 46 8.77 -20.91 -25.25
N ARG A 47 10.05 -20.51 -25.35
CA ARG A 47 10.50 -19.12 -25.54
C ARG A 47 11.66 -19.09 -26.52
N ALA A 48 11.55 -18.28 -27.56
CA ALA A 48 12.61 -18.08 -28.55
C ALA A 48 12.71 -16.60 -28.91
N THR A 49 13.96 -16.11 -29.01
CA THR A 49 14.25 -14.76 -29.55
C THR A 49 13.73 -14.68 -30.98
N GLY A 50 13.06 -13.59 -31.32
CA GLY A 50 12.49 -13.42 -32.67
C GLY A 50 11.88 -12.05 -32.89
N ILE A 51 11.37 -11.86 -34.09
CA ILE A 51 10.67 -10.66 -34.52
C ILE A 51 9.20 -10.78 -34.11
N LEU A 52 8.65 -9.70 -33.59
CA LEU A 52 7.22 -9.53 -33.34
C LEU A 52 6.59 -8.88 -34.58
N PHE A 53 5.58 -9.53 -35.13
CA PHE A 53 4.89 -9.03 -36.32
C PHE A 53 3.86 -7.99 -35.91
N PRO A 54 3.75 -6.87 -36.69
CA PRO A 54 2.84 -5.79 -36.37
C PRO A 54 1.38 -6.18 -36.62
N THR A 55 0.51 -5.47 -35.94
CA THR A 55 -0.92 -5.37 -36.25
C THR A 55 -1.17 -4.08 -37.04
N PHE A 56 -2.04 -4.17 -38.05
CA PHE A 56 -2.41 -3.03 -38.90
C PHE A 56 -3.86 -2.68 -38.67
N GLY A 57 -4.18 -1.41 -38.75
CA GLY A 57 -5.55 -0.92 -38.62
C GLY A 57 -5.64 0.59 -38.85
N GLU A 58 -6.82 1.14 -38.57
CA GLU A 58 -7.12 2.55 -38.72
C GLU A 58 -7.76 3.08 -37.45
N GLU A 59 -7.41 4.30 -37.08
CA GLU A 59 -7.96 5.04 -35.96
C GLU A 59 -8.32 6.45 -36.39
N GLN A 60 -9.55 6.86 -36.13
CA GLN A 60 -10.09 8.15 -36.62
C GLN A 60 -9.23 9.35 -36.18
N SER A 61 -8.63 9.31 -35.00
CA SER A 61 -7.84 10.44 -34.45
C SER A 61 -6.39 10.47 -34.88
N ARG A 62 -5.80 9.31 -35.24
CA ARG A 62 -4.36 9.15 -35.52
C ARG A 62 -4.05 8.56 -36.90
N GLY A 63 -5.08 8.20 -37.67
CA GLY A 63 -4.98 7.62 -39.01
C GLY A 63 -4.62 6.14 -39.03
N PHE A 64 -4.06 5.64 -40.14
CA PHE A 64 -3.61 4.26 -40.24
C PHE A 64 -2.42 4.01 -39.30
N PHE A 65 -2.39 2.82 -38.73
CA PHE A 65 -1.36 2.43 -37.80
C PHE A 65 -0.72 1.08 -38.12
N MET A 66 0.52 0.96 -37.70
CA MET A 66 1.26 -0.27 -37.54
C MET A 66 1.72 -0.34 -36.07
N ARG A 67 1.16 -1.30 -35.29
CA ARG A 67 1.41 -1.46 -33.86
C ARG A 67 2.16 -2.75 -33.57
N ASP A 68 2.88 -2.76 -32.43
CA ASP A 68 3.56 -3.92 -31.87
C ASP A 68 4.68 -4.48 -32.77
N VAL A 69 5.21 -3.70 -33.74
CA VAL A 69 6.38 -4.14 -34.48
C VAL A 69 7.62 -4.11 -33.59
N GLY A 70 8.35 -5.22 -33.49
CA GLY A 70 9.48 -5.21 -32.59
C GLY A 70 10.27 -6.49 -32.51
N LEU A 71 11.04 -6.59 -31.43
CA LEU A 71 11.95 -7.69 -31.17
C LEU A 71 11.67 -8.28 -29.78
N TYR A 72 11.64 -9.57 -29.71
CA TYR A 72 11.56 -10.32 -28.47
C TYR A 72 12.87 -11.04 -28.20
N PHE A 73 13.44 -10.83 -27.03
CA PHE A 73 14.70 -11.41 -26.60
C PHE A 73 14.48 -12.30 -25.39
N VAL A 74 15.01 -13.51 -25.47
CA VAL A 74 15.09 -14.44 -24.33
C VAL A 74 16.50 -14.38 -23.78
N ILE A 75 16.63 -13.99 -22.50
CA ILE A 75 17.92 -13.85 -21.82
C ILE A 75 17.99 -14.92 -20.73
N GLY A 76 18.61 -16.04 -21.08
CA GLY A 76 18.64 -17.20 -20.19
C GLY A 76 17.26 -17.75 -19.87
N ASP A 77 17.15 -18.49 -18.76
CA ASP A 77 15.91 -19.18 -18.36
C ASP A 77 14.97 -18.30 -17.51
N TYR A 78 15.44 -17.14 -17.09
CA TYR A 78 14.78 -16.35 -16.04
C TYR A 78 14.21 -15.02 -16.50
N PHE A 79 14.61 -14.53 -17.67
CA PHE A 79 14.36 -13.17 -18.08
C PHE A 79 13.98 -13.08 -19.57
N ASP A 80 12.99 -12.28 -19.90
CA ASP A 80 12.66 -11.95 -21.30
C ASP A 80 12.39 -10.43 -21.45
N ILE A 81 12.64 -9.92 -22.65
CA ILE A 81 12.38 -8.52 -23.02
C ILE A 81 11.72 -8.49 -24.39
N ALA A 82 10.62 -7.76 -24.49
CA ALA A 82 10.03 -7.34 -25.75
C ALA A 82 10.20 -5.83 -25.90
N VAL A 83 10.74 -5.40 -27.03
CA VAL A 83 10.79 -3.98 -27.41
C VAL A 83 9.93 -3.84 -28.64
N THR A 84 8.86 -3.06 -28.53
CA THR A 84 7.89 -2.85 -29.62
C THR A 84 7.71 -1.36 -29.88
N GLY A 85 7.36 -1.04 -31.13
CA GLY A 85 7.09 0.33 -31.56
C GLY A 85 5.78 0.40 -32.33
N ASP A 86 5.11 1.53 -32.15
CA ASP A 86 3.87 1.88 -32.85
C ASP A 86 4.13 3.13 -33.70
N ILE A 87 3.61 3.13 -34.92
CA ILE A 87 3.71 4.24 -35.86
C ILE A 87 2.34 4.52 -36.46
N TYR A 88 1.99 5.79 -36.53
CA TYR A 88 0.72 6.28 -37.08
C TYR A 88 0.93 7.30 -38.19
N THR A 89 0.10 7.28 -39.20
CA THR A 89 0.25 8.16 -40.39
C THR A 89 0.14 9.65 -40.09
N LEU A 90 -0.60 10.04 -39.04
CA LEU A 90 -0.70 11.47 -38.63
C LEU A 90 0.45 11.92 -37.71
N GLY A 91 1.53 11.11 -37.58
CA GLY A 91 2.76 11.50 -36.91
C GLY A 91 2.87 11.11 -35.44
N SER A 92 1.88 10.40 -34.90
CA SER A 92 2.00 9.75 -33.59
C SER A 92 2.94 8.56 -33.65
N TRP A 93 3.65 8.31 -32.55
CA TRP A 93 4.47 7.11 -32.37
C TRP A 93 4.60 6.74 -30.92
N ALA A 94 4.80 5.46 -30.62
CA ALA A 94 5.08 4.95 -29.30
C ALA A 94 6.24 3.93 -29.31
N LEU A 95 6.90 3.83 -28.19
CA LEU A 95 7.94 2.83 -27.92
C LEU A 95 7.59 2.16 -26.61
N ASP A 96 7.46 0.83 -26.62
CA ASP A 96 7.17 0.01 -25.48
C ASP A 96 8.29 -0.98 -25.19
N LEU A 97 8.68 -1.07 -23.93
CA LEU A 97 9.57 -2.08 -23.42
C LEU A 97 8.84 -2.89 -22.38
N ASN A 98 8.66 -4.18 -22.63
CA ASN A 98 8.01 -5.12 -21.73
C ASN A 98 9.01 -6.22 -21.35
N SER A 99 9.25 -6.37 -20.07
CA SER A 99 10.16 -7.38 -19.54
C SER A 99 9.48 -8.19 -18.45
N ARG A 100 9.69 -9.50 -18.48
CA ARG A 100 9.23 -10.42 -17.45
C ARG A 100 10.40 -11.21 -16.91
N TYR A 101 10.39 -11.42 -15.61
CA TYR A 101 11.40 -12.23 -14.94
C TYR A 101 10.79 -13.15 -13.90
N LYS A 102 11.33 -14.35 -13.80
CA LYS A 102 10.92 -15.34 -12.81
C LYS A 102 12.08 -16.21 -12.42
N VAL A 103 12.41 -16.19 -11.14
CA VAL A 103 13.35 -17.11 -10.52
C VAL A 103 12.59 -17.97 -9.52
N ASN A 104 12.43 -19.25 -9.83
CA ASN A 104 11.64 -20.17 -9.00
C ASN A 104 12.14 -20.15 -7.56
N TYR A 105 11.19 -20.11 -6.61
CA TYR A 105 11.40 -20.03 -5.17
C TYR A 105 12.14 -18.76 -4.67
N LYS A 106 12.36 -17.77 -5.53
CA LYS A 106 13.01 -16.50 -5.15
C LYS A 106 12.13 -15.30 -5.41
N CYS A 107 11.80 -15.02 -6.67
CA CYS A 107 10.99 -13.86 -7.04
C CYS A 107 10.43 -13.97 -8.44
N ASN A 108 9.40 -13.17 -8.70
CA ASN A 108 8.87 -12.93 -10.03
C ASN A 108 8.47 -11.46 -10.18
N GLY A 109 8.38 -11.01 -11.41
CA GLY A 109 7.91 -9.68 -11.70
C GLY A 109 7.84 -9.37 -13.18
N ASN A 110 7.27 -8.22 -13.47
CA ASN A 110 7.24 -7.65 -14.82
C ASN A 110 7.50 -6.14 -14.75
N LEU A 111 8.18 -5.63 -15.75
CA LEU A 111 8.44 -4.21 -15.96
C LEU A 111 7.91 -3.84 -17.35
N SER A 112 7.11 -2.79 -17.42
CA SER A 112 6.64 -2.20 -18.66
C SER A 112 6.96 -0.70 -18.64
N LEU A 113 7.64 -0.25 -19.69
CA LEU A 113 7.97 1.16 -19.92
C LEU A 113 7.33 1.56 -21.24
N THR A 114 6.52 2.60 -21.24
CA THR A 114 5.91 3.17 -22.43
C THR A 114 6.36 4.61 -22.58
N PHE A 115 6.75 4.98 -23.78
CA PHE A 115 7.02 6.36 -24.13
C PHE A 115 6.34 6.67 -25.48
N SER A 116 5.53 7.72 -25.53
CA SER A 116 4.81 8.10 -26.75
C SER A 116 4.85 9.58 -27.03
N ASN A 117 4.71 9.91 -28.29
CA ASN A 117 4.43 11.24 -28.80
C ASN A 117 3.11 11.16 -29.57
N ASP A 118 2.03 11.60 -28.93
CA ASP A 118 0.70 11.50 -29.46
C ASP A 118 0.31 12.82 -30.13
N GLN A 119 -0.10 12.74 -31.38
CA GLN A 119 -0.58 13.86 -32.19
C GLN A 119 -2.00 13.57 -32.67
N THR A 120 -2.86 14.56 -32.56
CA THR A 120 -4.23 14.51 -33.07
C THR A 120 -4.45 15.74 -33.94
N GLY A 121 -5.21 15.60 -35.03
CA GLY A 121 -5.41 16.63 -36.02
C GLY A 121 -4.22 16.81 -36.99
N GLU A 122 -4.41 17.57 -38.04
CA GLU A 122 -3.36 17.89 -39.01
C GLU A 122 -2.52 19.08 -38.58
N LYS A 123 -1.22 19.06 -38.85
CA LYS A 123 -0.33 20.19 -38.55
C LYS A 123 -0.80 21.47 -39.28
N GLY A 124 -1.08 22.51 -38.51
CA GLY A 124 -1.56 23.80 -39.03
C GLY A 124 -3.06 23.97 -38.91
N SER A 125 -3.82 22.98 -38.50
CA SER A 125 -5.24 23.09 -38.23
C SER A 125 -5.49 23.55 -36.77
N SER A 126 -6.66 24.10 -36.50
CA SER A 126 -7.02 24.62 -35.16
C SER A 126 -7.22 23.52 -34.12
N ASP A 127 -7.40 22.30 -34.53
CA ASP A 127 -7.56 21.09 -33.69
C ASP A 127 -6.27 20.30 -33.52
N PHE A 128 -5.13 20.81 -34.06
CA PHE A 128 -3.84 20.17 -33.86
C PHE A 128 -3.43 20.21 -32.39
N PHE A 129 -3.22 19.03 -31.81
CA PHE A 129 -2.71 18.87 -30.46
C PHE A 129 -1.60 17.82 -30.42
N GLN A 130 -0.53 18.12 -29.71
CA GLN A 130 0.60 17.22 -29.52
C GLN A 130 0.91 17.08 -28.03
N THR A 131 1.09 15.85 -27.56
CA THR A 131 1.51 15.56 -26.19
C THR A 131 2.52 14.43 -26.15
N ARG A 132 3.45 14.54 -25.21
CA ARG A 132 4.41 13.46 -24.91
C ARG A 132 3.97 12.76 -23.65
N ASN A 133 3.86 11.44 -23.73
CA ASN A 133 3.42 10.61 -22.62
C ASN A 133 4.49 9.60 -22.25
N PHE A 134 4.49 9.24 -21.00
CA PHE A 134 5.30 8.13 -20.50
C PHE A 134 4.45 7.31 -19.51
N GLY A 135 4.77 6.04 -19.40
CA GLY A 135 4.19 5.12 -18.43
C GLY A 135 5.28 4.20 -17.90
N VAL A 136 5.24 3.95 -16.60
CA VAL A 136 6.11 3.00 -15.90
C VAL A 136 5.22 2.09 -15.09
N ARG A 137 5.22 0.80 -15.39
CA ARG A 137 4.53 -0.24 -14.61
C ARG A 137 5.56 -1.28 -14.19
N TRP A 138 5.67 -1.51 -12.91
CA TRP A 138 6.54 -2.53 -12.36
C TRP A 138 5.84 -3.30 -11.26
N SER A 139 5.74 -4.59 -11.43
CA SER A 139 5.33 -5.48 -10.36
C SER A 139 6.47 -6.40 -9.97
N HIS A 140 6.67 -6.58 -8.68
CA HIS A 140 7.64 -7.50 -8.11
C HIS A 140 7.05 -8.19 -6.90
N SER A 141 7.25 -9.49 -6.82
CA SER A 141 6.88 -10.29 -5.66
C SER A 141 8.02 -11.22 -5.30
N GLN A 142 8.49 -11.10 -4.06
CA GLN A 142 9.45 -12.02 -3.48
C GLN A 142 8.72 -13.24 -2.91
N ASP A 143 9.23 -14.45 -3.19
CA ASP A 143 8.72 -15.67 -2.56
C ASP A 143 9.08 -15.66 -1.06
N ALA A 144 8.09 -15.98 -0.22
CA ALA A 144 8.27 -16.03 1.24
C ALA A 144 9.34 -17.04 1.68
N LYS A 145 9.57 -18.10 0.89
CA LYS A 145 10.59 -19.12 1.12
C LYS A 145 12.01 -18.65 0.81
N ALA A 146 12.17 -17.62 -0.04
CA ALA A 146 13.48 -17.12 -0.45
C ALA A 146 14.30 -16.56 0.72
N ARG A 147 13.63 -15.81 1.60
CA ARG A 147 14.23 -15.22 2.82
C ARG A 147 13.20 -15.18 3.93
N PRO A 148 13.09 -16.22 4.75
CA PRO A 148 12.12 -16.24 5.85
C PRO A 148 12.24 -15.02 6.76
N GLY A 149 11.11 -14.43 7.10
CA GLY A 149 11.05 -13.19 7.90
C GLY A 149 11.37 -11.90 7.15
N THR A 150 11.64 -11.97 5.84
CA THR A 150 11.84 -10.77 4.99
C THR A 150 10.89 -10.84 3.81
N SER A 151 10.21 -9.73 3.50
CA SER A 151 9.41 -9.61 2.29
C SER A 151 9.77 -8.34 1.54
N PHE A 152 9.79 -8.44 0.22
CA PHE A 152 9.90 -7.31 -0.68
C PHE A 152 8.85 -7.45 -1.79
N SER A 153 8.07 -6.39 -1.98
CA SER A 153 7.06 -6.32 -3.03
C SER A 153 7.02 -4.92 -3.64
N ALA A 154 6.73 -4.85 -4.92
CA ALA A 154 6.51 -3.60 -5.62
C ALA A 154 5.29 -3.74 -6.54
N SER A 155 4.46 -2.71 -6.54
CA SER A 155 3.36 -2.49 -7.47
C SER A 155 3.41 -1.03 -7.88
N VAL A 156 4.19 -0.74 -8.92
CA VAL A 156 4.39 0.62 -9.43
C VAL A 156 3.51 0.80 -10.66
N ASN A 157 2.70 1.84 -10.64
CA ASN A 157 2.00 2.37 -11.79
C ASN A 157 2.16 3.89 -11.73
N PHE A 158 2.99 4.44 -12.61
CA PHE A 158 3.30 5.85 -12.67
C PHE A 158 3.30 6.30 -14.11
N SER A 159 2.54 7.34 -14.42
CA SER A 159 2.41 7.81 -15.80
C SER A 159 2.15 9.31 -15.89
N SER A 160 2.36 9.89 -17.06
CA SER A 160 1.89 11.23 -17.36
C SER A 160 0.35 11.28 -17.28
N PRO A 161 -0.26 12.42 -16.91
CA PRO A 161 -1.73 12.52 -16.73
C PRO A 161 -2.55 12.10 -17.94
N SER A 162 -2.03 12.35 -19.15
CA SER A 162 -2.69 12.05 -20.42
C SER A 162 -2.40 10.64 -20.97
N ASN A 163 -1.50 9.89 -20.34
CA ASN A 163 -1.09 8.57 -20.87
C ASN A 163 -2.27 7.60 -21.02
N ASN A 164 -3.12 7.52 -20.01
CA ASN A 164 -4.27 6.60 -20.07
C ASN A 164 -5.31 7.00 -21.13
N LYS A 165 -5.33 8.27 -21.53
CA LYS A 165 -6.24 8.73 -22.58
C LYS A 165 -5.82 8.24 -23.96
N TYR A 166 -4.51 8.19 -24.24
CA TYR A 166 -3.98 7.90 -25.58
C TYR A 166 -3.41 6.49 -25.74
N ASN A 167 -2.90 5.89 -24.66
CA ASN A 167 -2.14 4.65 -24.70
C ASN A 167 -2.77 3.51 -23.88
N SER A 168 -4.04 3.65 -23.46
CA SER A 168 -4.73 2.57 -22.77
C SER A 168 -5.15 1.44 -23.72
N THR A 169 -5.02 0.21 -23.26
CA THR A 169 -5.42 -0.99 -24.01
C THR A 169 -6.87 -1.40 -23.73
N SER A 170 -7.52 -0.78 -22.76
CA SER A 170 -8.91 -1.05 -22.38
C SER A 170 -9.67 0.22 -22.00
N VAL A 171 -11.00 0.21 -22.21
CA VAL A 171 -11.89 1.30 -21.81
C VAL A 171 -11.83 1.56 -20.31
N GLN A 172 -11.71 0.52 -19.50
CA GLN A 172 -11.61 0.66 -18.05
C GLN A 172 -10.34 1.41 -17.63
N GLU A 173 -9.23 1.14 -18.28
CA GLU A 173 -7.96 1.85 -18.05
C GLU A 173 -8.03 3.31 -18.51
N ALA A 174 -8.65 3.57 -19.67
CA ALA A 174 -8.84 4.92 -20.18
C ALA A 174 -9.70 5.80 -19.26
N LEU A 175 -10.64 5.21 -18.52
CA LEU A 175 -11.51 5.88 -17.56
C LEU A 175 -10.90 6.00 -16.16
N GLN A 176 -9.76 5.33 -15.88
CA GLN A 176 -9.11 5.35 -14.58
C GLN A 176 -8.37 6.68 -14.36
N ASN A 177 -8.91 7.50 -13.47
CA ASN A 177 -8.30 8.78 -13.10
C ASN A 177 -7.36 8.70 -11.89
N GLN A 178 -7.51 7.69 -11.05
CA GLN A 178 -6.67 7.49 -9.86
C GLN A 178 -5.69 6.36 -10.09
N ILE A 179 -4.42 6.66 -9.92
CA ILE A 179 -3.30 5.73 -10.09
C ILE A 179 -2.52 5.70 -8.78
N SER A 180 -2.19 4.51 -8.32
CA SER A 180 -1.42 4.33 -7.09
C SER A 180 -0.25 3.39 -7.30
N SER A 181 0.82 3.64 -6.56
CA SER A 181 2.02 2.80 -6.54
C SER A 181 2.46 2.55 -5.12
N SER A 182 3.00 1.36 -4.88
CA SER A 182 3.60 1.02 -3.60
C SER A 182 4.84 0.16 -3.81
N ILE A 183 5.90 0.47 -3.08
CA ILE A 183 7.09 -0.37 -2.92
C ILE A 183 7.21 -0.64 -1.43
N SER A 184 7.25 -1.89 -1.05
CA SER A 184 7.23 -2.30 0.36
C SER A 184 8.35 -3.26 0.66
N TYR A 185 9.11 -2.96 1.70
CA TYR A 185 10.09 -3.85 2.30
C TYR A 185 9.72 -4.09 3.75
N SER A 186 9.69 -5.33 4.19
CA SER A 186 9.49 -5.64 5.60
C SER A 186 10.44 -6.72 6.09
N LYS A 187 10.81 -6.62 7.36
CA LYS A 187 11.64 -7.61 8.05
C LYS A 187 11.14 -7.85 9.46
N ASN A 188 10.94 -9.11 9.76
CA ASN A 188 10.57 -9.59 11.08
C ASN A 188 11.74 -10.43 11.65
N TRP A 189 12.14 -10.11 12.87
CA TRP A 189 13.16 -10.87 13.59
C TRP A 189 12.49 -11.74 14.66
N ASN A 190 12.11 -12.94 14.26
CA ASN A 190 11.55 -13.97 15.16
C ASN A 190 10.37 -13.46 16.02
N GLY A 191 9.53 -12.61 15.46
CA GLY A 191 8.38 -12.04 16.16
C GLY A 191 8.72 -11.04 17.27
N LYS A 192 9.99 -10.65 17.44
CA LYS A 192 10.41 -9.69 18.49
C LYS A 192 10.49 -8.28 17.97
N LEU A 193 11.08 -8.11 16.81
CA LEU A 193 11.28 -6.82 16.15
C LEU A 193 10.65 -6.88 14.77
N ASN A 194 10.00 -5.80 14.37
CA ASN A 194 9.46 -5.63 13.03
C ASN A 194 9.95 -4.30 12.47
N PHE A 195 10.39 -4.33 11.24
CA PHE A 195 10.74 -3.16 10.46
C PHE A 195 9.96 -3.18 9.16
N SER A 196 9.40 -2.05 8.76
CA SER A 196 8.89 -1.88 7.40
C SER A 196 9.26 -0.51 6.85
N ALA A 197 9.55 -0.49 5.56
CA ALA A 197 9.80 0.72 4.81
C ALA A 197 8.97 0.67 3.53
N ASN A 198 8.17 1.73 3.33
CA ASN A 198 7.25 1.82 2.20
C ASN A 198 7.48 3.13 1.46
N ILE A 199 7.42 3.05 0.14
CA ILE A 199 7.30 4.19 -0.76
C ILE A 199 5.90 4.12 -1.36
N LEU A 200 5.13 5.20 -1.22
CA LEU A 200 3.78 5.28 -1.72
C LEU A 200 3.65 6.46 -2.67
N HIS A 201 2.93 6.26 -3.76
CA HIS A 201 2.56 7.27 -4.72
C HIS A 201 1.07 7.17 -5.02
N ASN A 202 0.40 8.30 -5.06
CA ASN A 202 -0.96 8.43 -5.55
C ASN A 202 -1.00 9.61 -6.52
N GLN A 203 -1.66 9.40 -7.64
CA GLN A 203 -1.83 10.38 -8.69
C GLN A 203 -3.30 10.47 -9.08
N ASN A 204 -3.79 11.69 -9.27
CA ASN A 204 -5.07 11.94 -9.90
C ASN A 204 -4.83 12.61 -11.25
N SER A 205 -5.12 11.89 -12.33
CA SER A 205 -4.88 12.36 -13.69
C SER A 205 -5.84 13.49 -14.11
N ARG A 206 -7.00 13.62 -13.46
CA ARG A 206 -8.01 14.63 -13.81
C ARG A 206 -7.57 16.06 -13.47
N ASP A 207 -6.95 16.24 -12.31
CA ASP A 207 -6.46 17.53 -11.81
C ASP A 207 -4.94 17.63 -11.82
N SER A 208 -4.26 16.60 -12.34
CA SER A 208 -2.79 16.47 -12.40
C SER A 208 -2.11 16.63 -11.05
N SER A 209 -2.75 16.10 -9.98
CA SER A 209 -2.19 16.13 -8.63
C SER A 209 -1.45 14.85 -8.30
N TYR A 210 -0.37 15.00 -7.54
CA TYR A 210 0.50 13.93 -7.08
C TYR A 210 0.66 13.99 -5.57
N SER A 211 0.67 12.82 -4.95
CA SER A 211 1.01 12.63 -3.54
C SER A 211 2.07 11.55 -3.43
N PHE A 212 3.23 11.89 -2.89
CA PHE A 212 4.29 10.93 -2.60
C PHE A 212 4.54 10.86 -1.09
N THR A 213 4.70 9.64 -0.59
CA THR A 213 5.24 9.38 0.75
C THR A 213 6.58 8.65 0.58
N LEU A 214 7.69 9.33 0.89
CA LEU A 214 9.06 8.97 0.53
C LEU A 214 10.04 9.28 1.67
N PRO A 215 10.37 8.37 2.55
CA PRO A 215 9.77 7.09 2.86
C PRO A 215 8.68 7.17 3.95
N ASN A 216 7.93 6.08 4.11
CA ASN A 216 7.21 5.77 5.33
C ASN A 216 7.91 4.58 6.00
N ILE A 217 8.59 4.82 7.11
CA ILE A 217 9.35 3.80 7.84
C ILE A 217 8.66 3.54 9.16
N THR A 218 8.39 2.26 9.46
CA THR A 218 7.93 1.86 10.78
C THR A 218 8.91 0.86 11.41
N PHE A 219 9.15 1.03 12.70
CA PHE A 219 9.90 0.08 13.49
C PHE A 219 9.15 -0.21 14.77
N SER A 220 8.97 -1.47 15.10
CA SER A 220 8.29 -1.89 16.31
C SER A 220 9.06 -2.96 17.07
N VAL A 221 9.06 -2.80 18.38
CA VAL A 221 9.50 -3.81 19.33
C VAL A 221 8.25 -4.41 19.97
N ASN A 222 7.99 -5.67 19.69
CA ASN A 222 6.86 -6.35 20.28
C ASN A 222 7.01 -6.39 21.80
N ARG A 223 5.86 -6.45 22.48
CA ARG A 223 5.83 -6.45 23.94
C ARG A 223 6.78 -7.49 24.52
N PHE A 224 7.67 -7.06 25.39
CA PHE A 224 8.60 -7.90 26.13
C PHE A 224 8.56 -7.57 27.62
N TYR A 225 9.07 -8.47 28.42
CA TYR A 225 9.07 -8.39 29.89
C TYR A 225 10.51 -8.23 30.38
N PRO A 226 11.00 -6.99 30.61
CA PRO A 226 12.41 -6.74 30.90
C PRO A 226 12.90 -7.37 32.21
N PHE A 227 12.00 -7.55 33.18
CA PHE A 227 12.32 -8.06 34.51
C PHE A 227 12.00 -9.54 34.69
N LYS A 228 11.55 -10.24 33.62
CA LYS A 228 11.20 -11.65 33.69
C LYS A 228 12.44 -12.52 33.77
N ARG A 229 12.54 -13.32 34.83
CA ARG A 229 13.65 -14.25 35.03
C ARG A 229 13.62 -15.37 33.99
N LYS A 230 14.80 -15.71 33.42
CA LYS A 230 14.93 -16.77 32.42
C LYS A 230 14.64 -18.17 33.01
N ASN A 231 15.21 -18.45 34.20
CA ASN A 231 15.05 -19.72 34.90
C ASN A 231 14.20 -19.49 36.15
N ARG A 232 12.87 -19.57 35.95
CA ARG A 232 11.91 -19.30 37.01
C ARG A 232 11.60 -20.55 37.82
N VAL A 233 11.74 -20.43 39.14
CA VAL A 233 11.23 -21.40 40.11
C VAL A 233 10.21 -20.69 41.00
N GLY A 234 8.99 -21.25 41.10
CA GLY A 234 7.90 -20.71 41.89
C GLY A 234 6.99 -19.69 41.15
N LYS A 235 6.17 -18.94 41.92
CA LYS A 235 5.19 -17.98 41.38
C LYS A 235 5.89 -16.75 40.82
N GLU A 236 5.26 -16.16 39.80
CA GLU A 236 5.72 -14.93 39.14
C GLU A 236 5.62 -13.74 40.11
N ARG A 237 6.70 -13.00 40.27
CA ARG A 237 6.73 -11.80 41.13
C ARG A 237 6.06 -10.64 40.44
N PHE A 238 5.55 -9.68 41.22
CA PHE A 238 4.84 -8.51 40.70
C PHE A 238 5.63 -7.77 39.63
N TYR A 239 6.91 -7.49 39.83
CA TYR A 239 7.74 -6.75 38.86
C TYR A 239 8.03 -7.54 37.57
N GLU A 240 7.97 -8.87 37.58
CA GLU A 240 8.17 -9.70 36.39
C GLU A 240 7.05 -9.54 35.35
N LYS A 241 5.92 -8.98 35.74
CA LYS A 241 4.75 -8.72 34.90
C LYS A 241 4.79 -7.37 34.20
N PHE A 242 5.76 -6.52 34.51
CA PHE A 242 5.95 -5.29 33.75
C PHE A 242 6.34 -5.61 32.32
N SER A 243 5.68 -4.96 31.39
CA SER A 243 5.95 -5.14 29.97
C SER A 243 6.17 -3.81 29.26
N LEU A 244 7.07 -3.83 28.29
CA LEU A 244 7.36 -2.69 27.42
C LEU A 244 7.12 -3.08 25.97
N GLY A 245 6.47 -2.22 25.21
CA GLY A 245 6.39 -2.26 23.78
C GLY A 245 6.77 -0.90 23.22
N TYR A 246 7.32 -0.88 22.03
CA TYR A 246 7.71 0.36 21.35
C TYR A 246 7.33 0.31 19.89
N ASN A 247 6.81 1.42 19.39
CA ASN A 247 6.51 1.61 17.98
C ASN A 247 6.93 3.01 17.57
N THR A 248 7.60 3.12 16.44
CA THR A 248 7.96 4.39 15.83
C THR A 248 7.59 4.39 14.35
N SER A 249 7.18 5.56 13.86
CA SER A 249 6.87 5.79 12.45
C SER A 249 7.46 7.10 11.99
N LEU A 250 8.31 7.04 10.99
CA LEU A 250 8.82 8.19 10.25
C LEU A 250 8.04 8.32 8.95
N GLN A 251 7.49 9.49 8.69
CA GLN A 251 6.80 9.80 7.44
C GLN A 251 7.40 11.07 6.82
N ASN A 252 7.59 11.01 5.51
CA ASN A 252 7.97 12.16 4.70
C ASN A 252 7.05 12.20 3.46
N ARG A 253 6.22 13.22 3.35
CA ARG A 253 5.18 13.34 2.32
C ARG A 253 5.26 14.67 1.59
N ILE A 254 4.99 14.62 0.29
CA ILE A 254 4.80 15.81 -0.53
C ILE A 254 3.54 15.67 -1.37
N ASN A 255 2.76 16.74 -1.46
CA ASN A 255 1.63 16.87 -2.36
C ASN A 255 1.87 18.07 -3.29
N PHE A 256 1.67 17.86 -4.59
CA PHE A 256 1.88 18.92 -5.58
C PHE A 256 1.08 18.66 -6.87
N LYS A 257 0.88 19.70 -7.66
CA LYS A 257 0.38 19.59 -9.04
C LYS A 257 1.53 19.47 -10.03
N ALA A 258 1.32 18.81 -11.17
CA ALA A 258 2.35 18.66 -12.22
C ALA A 258 3.01 20.00 -12.60
N SER A 259 2.22 21.09 -12.63
CA SER A 259 2.70 22.44 -12.94
C SER A 259 3.65 23.05 -11.91
N GLU A 260 3.75 22.47 -10.72
CA GLU A 260 4.59 22.95 -9.62
C GLU A 260 5.92 22.20 -9.51
N PHE A 261 6.05 21.11 -10.26
CA PHE A 261 7.24 20.27 -10.25
C PHE A 261 8.49 21.10 -10.61
N ASN A 262 9.52 20.97 -9.80
CA ASN A 262 10.82 21.64 -9.94
C ASN A 262 10.79 23.19 -9.97
N LYS A 263 9.69 23.82 -9.51
CA LYS A 263 9.67 25.27 -9.31
C LYS A 263 10.41 25.68 -8.01
N PRO A 264 10.83 26.95 -7.89
CA PRO A 264 11.40 27.46 -6.64
C PRO A 264 10.47 27.17 -5.45
N GLY A 265 11.02 26.66 -4.35
CA GLY A 265 10.23 26.26 -3.17
C GLY A 265 9.55 24.89 -3.25
N PHE A 266 9.72 24.12 -4.34
CA PHE A 266 9.15 22.78 -4.45
C PHE A 266 9.55 21.85 -3.29
N TRP A 267 10.82 21.84 -2.92
CA TRP A 267 11.36 21.02 -1.84
C TRP A 267 10.86 21.45 -0.46
N ASP A 268 10.45 22.70 -0.31
CA ASP A 268 9.87 23.21 0.93
C ASP A 268 8.43 22.74 1.17
N LYS A 269 7.80 22.07 0.20
CA LYS A 269 6.48 21.46 0.36
C LYS A 269 6.52 20.12 1.10
N PHE A 270 7.71 19.53 1.29
CA PHE A 270 7.82 18.29 2.04
C PHE A 270 7.36 18.46 3.48
N GLN A 271 6.45 17.61 3.89
CA GLN A 271 6.00 17.46 5.27
C GLN A 271 6.66 16.21 5.85
N ASN A 272 7.34 16.38 6.95
CA ASN A 272 8.09 15.31 7.59
C ASN A 272 7.81 15.31 9.09
N GLY A 273 7.87 14.12 9.68
CA GLY A 273 7.63 13.94 11.09
C GLY A 273 7.88 12.51 11.53
N MET A 274 8.15 12.33 12.81
CA MET A 274 8.36 11.02 13.40
C MET A 274 7.52 10.90 14.67
N THR A 275 6.88 9.75 14.84
CA THR A 275 6.12 9.42 16.05
C THR A 275 6.81 8.32 16.83
N HIS A 276 6.80 8.42 18.14
CA HIS A 276 7.29 7.39 19.05
C HIS A 276 6.20 7.06 20.05
N ASN A 277 5.83 5.79 20.14
CA ASN A 277 4.81 5.31 21.07
C ASN A 277 5.39 4.22 21.96
N PHE A 278 5.35 4.46 23.26
CA PHE A 278 5.78 3.53 24.29
C PHE A 278 4.57 2.95 24.99
N GLN A 279 4.42 1.65 24.95
CA GLN A 279 3.36 0.92 25.64
C GLN A 279 3.94 0.32 26.91
N ILE A 280 3.56 0.87 28.05
CA ILE A 280 4.00 0.42 29.36
C ILE A 280 2.88 -0.38 30.00
N GLY A 281 2.99 -1.70 29.98
CA GLY A 281 2.03 -2.60 30.62
C GLY A 281 2.39 -2.79 32.09
N LEU A 282 1.51 -2.35 32.95
CA LEU A 282 1.62 -2.55 34.38
C LEU A 282 1.10 -3.95 34.76
N PRO A 283 1.51 -4.50 35.90
CA PRO A 283 1.01 -5.78 36.38
C PRO A 283 -0.51 -5.76 36.54
N ASN A 284 -1.18 -6.72 35.94
CA ASN A 284 -2.59 -6.96 36.18
C ASN A 284 -2.78 -7.66 37.53
N PHE A 285 -3.90 -7.39 38.19
CA PHE A 285 -4.29 -8.03 39.43
C PHE A 285 -5.79 -8.37 39.41
N THR A 286 -6.17 -9.32 40.23
CA THR A 286 -7.56 -9.78 40.31
C THR A 286 -8.16 -9.32 41.63
N LEU A 287 -9.24 -8.54 41.56
CA LEU A 287 -10.01 -8.12 42.70
C LEU A 287 -11.12 -9.15 42.94
N LEU A 288 -11.37 -9.47 44.22
CA LEU A 288 -12.40 -10.43 44.66
C LEU A 288 -12.33 -11.80 43.94
N LYS A 289 -11.17 -12.19 43.44
CA LYS A 289 -10.89 -13.41 42.65
C LYS A 289 -11.55 -13.46 41.24
N TYR A 290 -12.44 -12.55 40.91
CA TYR A 290 -13.25 -12.63 39.69
C TYR A 290 -13.08 -11.42 38.76
N ILE A 291 -12.72 -10.25 39.28
CA ILE A 291 -12.58 -9.03 38.49
C ILE A 291 -11.11 -8.84 38.16
N ASN A 292 -10.79 -8.94 36.87
CA ASN A 292 -9.45 -8.64 36.38
C ASN A 292 -9.31 -7.15 36.18
N ILE A 293 -8.29 -6.56 36.82
CA ILE A 293 -7.94 -5.15 36.69
C ILE A 293 -6.61 -5.04 35.97
N THR A 294 -6.60 -4.28 34.87
CA THR A 294 -5.44 -4.06 34.04
C THR A 294 -5.16 -2.56 33.95
N PRO A 295 -4.25 -2.02 34.75
CA PRO A 295 -3.77 -0.66 34.58
C PRO A 295 -2.81 -0.57 33.40
N GLY A 296 -2.74 0.59 32.75
CA GLY A 296 -1.84 0.86 31.64
C GLY A 296 -1.42 2.33 31.62
N ILE A 297 -0.22 2.55 31.13
CA ILE A 297 0.32 3.88 30.85
C ILE A 297 0.75 3.88 29.38
N THR A 298 0.36 4.91 28.64
CA THR A 298 0.86 5.17 27.31
C THR A 298 1.63 6.47 27.31
N TYR A 299 2.77 6.45 26.63
CA TYR A 299 3.56 7.66 26.39
C TYR A 299 3.86 7.74 24.90
N GLY A 300 3.52 8.87 24.30
CA GLY A 300 3.81 9.19 22.91
C GLY A 300 4.64 10.45 22.81
N MET A 301 5.54 10.48 21.85
CA MET A 301 6.35 11.66 21.52
C MET A 301 6.33 11.83 20.00
N ASN A 302 6.05 13.04 19.54
CA ASN A 302 6.14 13.38 18.13
C ASN A 302 7.34 14.29 17.90
N TRP A 303 8.11 14.00 16.86
CA TRP A 303 9.16 14.86 16.37
C TRP A 303 8.69 15.61 15.14
N PHE A 304 8.95 16.90 15.13
CA PHE A 304 8.63 17.82 14.05
C PHE A 304 9.92 18.44 13.54
N PHE A 305 10.05 18.53 12.23
CA PHE A 305 11.21 19.14 11.58
C PHE A 305 10.87 20.47 10.91
N ARG A 306 9.67 20.97 11.17
CA ARG A 306 9.13 22.25 10.70
C ARG A 306 8.24 22.82 11.78
N LYS A 307 8.23 24.15 11.88
CA LYS A 307 7.31 24.91 12.74
C LYS A 307 6.65 26.04 11.94
N THR A 308 5.46 26.43 12.39
CA THR A 308 4.71 27.58 11.87
C THR A 308 4.53 28.57 13.00
N GLU A 309 5.05 29.75 12.86
CA GLU A 309 4.80 30.86 13.78
C GLU A 309 3.74 31.77 13.17
N LYS A 310 2.94 32.42 14.01
CA LYS A 310 1.92 33.37 13.58
C LYS A 310 2.35 34.79 13.90
N GLU A 311 2.24 35.68 12.94
CA GLU A 311 2.53 37.11 13.10
C GLU A 311 1.38 37.94 12.55
N TYR A 312 1.03 39.01 13.24
CA TYR A 312 0.03 39.93 12.74
C TYR A 312 0.67 40.97 11.82
N ASN A 313 0.20 41.05 10.59
CA ASN A 313 0.64 42.04 9.64
C ASN A 313 -0.31 43.27 9.71
N PRO A 314 0.16 44.41 10.24
CA PRO A 314 -0.68 45.60 10.38
C PRO A 314 -1.10 46.21 9.05
N ASP A 315 -0.32 46.02 7.97
CA ASP A 315 -0.61 46.56 6.63
C ASP A 315 -1.76 45.82 5.97
N THR A 316 -1.80 44.50 6.11
CA THR A 316 -2.88 43.67 5.57
C THR A 316 -4.04 43.49 6.55
N GLY A 317 -3.81 43.66 7.86
CA GLY A 317 -4.77 43.40 8.92
C GLY A 317 -5.04 41.93 9.18
N VAL A 318 -4.19 41.04 8.69
CA VAL A 318 -4.35 39.59 8.76
C VAL A 318 -3.24 38.96 9.59
N VAL A 319 -3.55 37.89 10.29
CA VAL A 319 -2.53 37.04 10.94
C VAL A 319 -1.95 36.10 9.88
N GLU A 320 -0.67 36.23 9.63
CA GLU A 320 0.07 35.46 8.65
C GLU A 320 0.78 34.26 9.30
N ASP A 321 0.89 33.16 8.57
CA ASP A 321 1.59 31.95 8.96
C ASP A 321 3.01 31.96 8.38
N ILE A 322 4.01 32.12 9.24
CA ILE A 322 5.44 32.07 8.87
C ILE A 322 5.95 30.64 9.10
N GLN A 323 6.13 29.92 8.01
CA GLN A 323 6.62 28.54 8.07
C GLN A 323 8.14 28.48 7.86
N THR A 324 8.82 27.67 8.67
CA THR A 324 10.22 27.31 8.41
C THR A 324 10.31 26.40 7.18
N LYS A 325 11.47 26.38 6.52
CA LYS A 325 11.76 25.42 5.43
C LYS A 325 11.64 23.98 5.92
N ALA A 326 11.48 23.05 4.97
CA ALA A 326 11.53 21.63 5.28
C ALA A 326 12.87 21.29 5.98
N PHE A 327 12.81 20.55 7.09
CA PHE A 327 13.96 20.29 7.98
C PHE A 327 14.64 21.54 8.59
N GLY A 328 14.00 22.69 8.55
CA GLY A 328 14.55 23.97 9.08
C GLY A 328 14.36 24.19 10.57
N ALA A 329 13.67 23.30 11.27
CA ALA A 329 13.49 23.36 12.72
C ALA A 329 13.37 21.95 13.29
N PHE A 330 13.73 21.80 14.57
CA PHE A 330 13.47 20.58 15.32
C PHE A 330 12.65 20.91 16.56
N GLY A 331 11.66 20.08 16.84
CA GLY A 331 10.88 20.21 18.05
C GLY A 331 10.12 18.93 18.37
N THR A 332 9.67 18.83 19.60
CA THR A 332 8.99 17.65 20.12
C THR A 332 7.71 18.03 20.82
N THR A 333 6.74 17.13 20.76
CA THR A 333 5.55 17.19 21.62
C THR A 333 5.38 15.87 22.35
N HIS A 334 4.79 15.93 23.53
CA HIS A 334 4.64 14.79 24.41
C HIS A 334 3.17 14.55 24.73
N ASN A 335 2.76 13.32 24.58
CA ASN A 335 1.40 12.85 24.87
C ASN A 335 1.48 11.68 25.86
N TYR A 336 0.78 11.78 26.96
CA TYR A 336 0.76 10.73 27.97
C TYR A 336 -0.65 10.55 28.52
N SER A 337 -1.00 9.30 28.80
CA SER A 337 -2.28 8.96 29.40
C SER A 337 -2.16 7.72 30.29
N GLY A 338 -2.95 7.74 31.36
CA GLY A 338 -3.17 6.58 32.22
C GLY A 338 -4.53 5.95 31.90
N SER A 339 -4.59 4.63 31.98
CA SER A 339 -5.84 3.91 31.80
C SER A 339 -5.95 2.77 32.80
N ILE A 340 -7.19 2.42 33.13
CA ILE A 340 -7.52 1.26 33.95
C ILE A 340 -8.68 0.55 33.28
N SER A 341 -8.56 -0.75 33.06
CA SER A 341 -9.66 -1.56 32.57
C SER A 341 -9.99 -2.68 33.57
N MET A 342 -11.29 -2.89 33.75
CA MET A 342 -11.83 -3.93 34.63
C MET A 342 -12.70 -4.83 33.78
N ASN A 343 -12.50 -6.13 33.86
CA ASN A 343 -13.34 -7.09 33.16
C ASN A 343 -13.58 -8.33 34.01
N THR A 344 -14.74 -8.92 33.83
CA THR A 344 -15.11 -10.20 34.47
C THR A 344 -15.98 -11.03 33.53
N ARG A 345 -16.18 -12.28 33.88
CA ARG A 345 -17.12 -13.15 33.18
C ARG A 345 -18.04 -13.81 34.18
N ILE A 346 -19.35 -13.69 33.92
CA ILE A 346 -20.42 -14.27 34.71
C ILE A 346 -21.02 -15.38 33.87
N TYR A 347 -21.15 -16.56 34.45
CA TYR A 347 -21.70 -17.73 33.77
C TYR A 347 -23.04 -18.11 34.35
N GLY A 348 -24.06 -18.20 33.51
CA GLY A 348 -25.35 -18.78 33.81
C GLY A 348 -25.52 -20.08 33.03
N LEU A 349 -25.97 -21.15 33.66
CA LEU A 349 -26.33 -22.41 33.02
C LEU A 349 -27.76 -22.78 33.38
N PHE A 350 -28.58 -22.87 32.37
CA PHE A 350 -30.00 -23.25 32.50
C PHE A 350 -30.16 -24.64 31.88
N ASN A 351 -30.51 -25.63 32.68
CA ASN A 351 -30.70 -27.03 32.26
C ASN A 351 -32.20 -27.32 32.14
N PHE A 352 -32.65 -27.80 30.98
CA PHE A 352 -34.05 -28.13 30.66
C PHE A 352 -34.35 -29.63 30.72
N GLY A 353 -33.33 -30.46 30.95
CA GLY A 353 -33.42 -31.91 31.03
C GLY A 353 -32.97 -32.64 29.75
N LYS A 354 -32.46 -33.87 29.95
CA LYS A 354 -31.81 -34.68 28.88
C LYS A 354 -32.77 -35.11 27.78
N HIS A 355 -34.06 -35.20 28.05
CA HIS A 355 -35.06 -35.67 27.09
C HIS A 355 -35.69 -34.59 26.21
N ARG A 356 -35.40 -33.33 26.46
CA ARG A 356 -35.91 -32.21 25.67
C ARG A 356 -35.01 -31.93 24.47
N LYS A 357 -35.59 -31.40 23.36
CA LYS A 357 -34.83 -31.00 22.17
C LYS A 357 -33.75 -29.96 22.52
N LEU A 358 -34.09 -28.98 23.37
CA LEU A 358 -33.19 -28.03 23.98
C LEU A 358 -32.79 -28.57 25.35
N GLN A 359 -31.56 -29.01 25.54
CA GLN A 359 -31.06 -29.62 26.78
C GLN A 359 -30.54 -28.61 27.78
N ALA A 360 -29.81 -27.59 27.32
CA ALA A 360 -29.26 -26.56 28.18
C ALA A 360 -29.00 -25.28 27.39
N ILE A 361 -29.06 -24.14 28.08
CA ILE A 361 -28.56 -22.87 27.59
C ILE A 361 -27.46 -22.40 28.55
N ARG A 362 -26.33 -22.11 28.00
CA ARG A 362 -25.20 -21.44 28.68
C ARG A 362 -25.22 -19.96 28.29
N HIS A 363 -25.34 -19.09 29.25
CA HIS A 363 -25.27 -17.65 29.07
C HIS A 363 -23.97 -17.14 29.70
N VAL A 364 -23.11 -16.51 28.91
CA VAL A 364 -21.88 -15.88 29.38
C VAL A 364 -22.02 -14.37 29.23
N VAL A 365 -22.05 -13.69 30.36
CA VAL A 365 -22.08 -12.21 30.42
C VAL A 365 -20.66 -11.73 30.71
N SER A 366 -20.14 -10.85 29.86
CA SER A 366 -18.80 -10.30 29.95
C SER A 366 -18.85 -8.76 30.09
N PRO A 367 -19.13 -8.25 31.30
CA PRO A 367 -19.05 -6.82 31.55
C PRO A 367 -17.59 -6.35 31.53
N SER A 368 -17.36 -5.20 30.92
CA SER A 368 -16.09 -4.50 30.98
C SER A 368 -16.29 -3.00 31.21
N LEU A 369 -15.47 -2.45 32.06
CA LEU A 369 -15.42 -1.02 32.38
C LEU A 369 -14.00 -0.55 32.16
N SER A 370 -13.82 0.53 31.38
CA SER A 370 -12.51 1.14 31.17
C SER A 370 -12.60 2.64 31.42
N ALA A 371 -11.63 3.14 32.15
CA ALA A 371 -11.43 4.57 32.37
C ALA A 371 -10.06 4.98 31.83
N SER A 372 -9.98 6.13 31.17
CA SER A 372 -8.73 6.74 30.77
C SER A 372 -8.69 8.21 31.14
N PHE A 373 -7.50 8.69 31.45
CA PHE A 373 -7.25 10.07 31.80
C PHE A 373 -5.98 10.56 31.10
N SER A 374 -6.07 11.70 30.48
CA SER A 374 -4.97 12.41 29.86
C SER A 374 -4.92 13.83 30.40
N PRO A 375 -3.87 14.23 31.11
CA PRO A 375 -3.77 15.57 31.70
C PRO A 375 -3.63 16.66 30.64
N GLU A 376 -3.69 17.90 31.08
CA GLU A 376 -3.55 19.07 30.22
C GLU A 376 -2.15 19.11 29.56
N LYS A 377 -2.13 19.43 28.27
CA LYS A 377 -0.92 19.48 27.44
C LYS A 377 -0.72 20.83 26.74
N GLY A 378 -1.54 21.83 27.08
CA GLY A 378 -1.50 23.18 26.54
C GLY A 378 -0.28 23.98 26.98
N THR A 379 0.90 23.39 27.03
CA THR A 379 2.12 23.99 27.53
C THR A 379 3.01 24.48 26.38
N HIS A 380 3.87 25.47 26.70
CA HIS A 380 4.92 25.93 25.77
C HIS A 380 5.82 24.80 25.30
N PHE A 381 6.08 23.80 26.14
CA PHE A 381 6.86 22.62 25.86
C PHE A 381 6.23 21.75 24.72
N ASN A 382 4.91 21.73 24.63
CA ASN A 382 4.16 21.04 23.57
C ASN A 382 3.85 21.95 22.36
N GLY A 383 4.56 23.07 22.22
CA GLY A 383 4.45 23.96 21.06
C GLY A 383 3.28 24.95 21.13
N TRP A 384 2.59 25.07 22.25
CA TRP A 384 1.53 26.05 22.41
C TRP A 384 2.09 27.45 22.60
N ARG A 385 1.51 28.44 21.93
CA ARG A 385 1.87 29.85 21.94
C ARG A 385 0.60 30.67 21.97
N THR A 386 0.75 31.90 22.48
CA THR A 386 -0.31 32.90 22.51
C THR A 386 0.18 34.12 21.73
N LEU A 387 -0.52 34.48 20.67
CA LEU A 387 -0.31 35.72 19.92
C LEU A 387 -1.27 36.77 20.44
N THR A 388 -0.71 37.90 20.93
CA THR A 388 -1.51 39.05 21.31
C THR A 388 -1.16 40.21 20.36
N TYR A 389 -2.17 40.81 19.74
CA TYR A 389 -1.99 41.89 18.79
C TYR A 389 -3.15 42.89 18.87
N THR A 390 -2.90 44.11 18.46
CA THR A 390 -3.94 45.12 18.31
C THR A 390 -4.43 45.16 16.89
N ASP A 391 -5.72 44.93 16.68
CA ASP A 391 -6.33 44.96 15.34
C ASP A 391 -6.44 46.41 14.80
N ARG A 392 -6.86 46.54 13.53
CA ARG A 392 -7.04 47.85 12.88
C ARG A 392 -8.07 48.76 13.56
N ASN A 393 -8.95 48.17 14.39
CA ASN A 393 -9.97 48.90 15.13
C ASN A 393 -9.47 49.31 16.53
N GLY A 394 -8.21 49.09 16.84
CA GLY A 394 -7.63 49.39 18.15
C GLY A 394 -7.97 48.37 19.25
N GLN A 395 -8.59 47.21 18.89
CA GLN A 395 -8.94 46.19 19.83
C GLN A 395 -7.80 45.20 20.05
N ILE A 396 -7.51 44.90 21.31
CA ILE A 396 -6.52 43.88 21.67
C ILE A 396 -7.17 42.48 21.46
N LYS A 397 -6.57 41.68 20.59
CA LYS A 397 -6.98 40.30 20.32
C LYS A 397 -5.91 39.33 20.78
N THR A 398 -6.35 38.22 21.35
CA THR A 398 -5.48 37.14 21.81
C THR A 398 -5.91 35.84 21.14
N GLN A 399 -4.98 35.14 20.52
CA GLN A 399 -5.21 33.87 19.84
C GLN A 399 -4.18 32.84 20.29
N ASP A 400 -4.64 31.74 20.85
CA ASP A 400 -3.79 30.57 21.11
C ASP A 400 -3.61 29.75 19.84
N TYR A 401 -2.40 29.31 19.59
CA TYR A 401 -2.08 28.44 18.47
C TYR A 401 -0.97 27.46 18.84
N ASN A 402 -0.83 26.41 18.07
CA ASN A 402 0.26 25.46 18.21
C ASN A 402 1.20 25.58 17.01
N ILE A 403 2.50 25.77 17.26
CA ILE A 403 3.51 25.92 16.20
C ILE A 403 3.67 24.69 15.31
N TYR A 404 3.13 23.54 15.71
CA TYR A 404 3.11 22.30 14.93
C TYR A 404 1.74 21.99 14.34
N ALA A 405 0.79 22.91 14.40
CA ALA A 405 -0.51 22.75 13.74
C ALA A 405 -0.34 22.59 12.23
N GLY A 406 -1.15 21.73 11.61
CA GLY A 406 -1.09 21.47 10.17
C GLY A 406 0.09 20.63 9.67
N GLN A 407 0.98 20.18 10.57
CA GLN A 407 2.06 19.27 10.22
C GLN A 407 1.52 17.83 10.04
N ILE A 408 2.37 16.95 9.47
CA ILE A 408 2.01 15.56 9.18
C ILE A 408 1.56 14.77 10.43
N ASN A 409 2.15 15.07 11.58
CA ASN A 409 1.75 14.56 12.88
C ASN A 409 0.94 15.62 13.61
N SER A 410 -0.17 15.23 14.21
CA SER A 410 -0.97 16.16 14.99
C SER A 410 -0.29 16.52 16.32
N ALA A 411 -0.29 17.80 16.65
CA ALA A 411 0.07 18.24 17.97
C ALA A 411 -0.99 17.79 19.00
N PRO A 412 -0.61 17.50 20.26
CA PRO A 412 -1.58 17.15 21.29
C PRO A 412 -2.52 18.33 21.58
N GLY A 413 -3.80 18.02 21.81
CA GLY A 413 -4.81 19.00 22.19
C GLY A 413 -4.43 19.72 23.49
N LYS A 414 -4.88 20.97 23.65
CA LYS A 414 -4.56 21.80 24.82
C LYS A 414 -5.13 21.25 26.12
N GLY A 415 -6.41 20.78 26.08
CA GLY A 415 -7.14 20.43 27.28
C GLY A 415 -6.84 19.04 27.86
N LYS A 416 -7.27 18.84 29.10
CA LYS A 416 -7.35 17.54 29.73
C LYS A 416 -8.52 16.75 29.17
N THR A 417 -8.39 15.43 29.07
CA THR A 417 -9.46 14.54 28.65
C THR A 417 -9.61 13.37 29.62
N ALA A 418 -10.84 13.01 29.91
CA ALA A 418 -11.18 11.81 30.64
C ALA A 418 -12.27 11.05 29.89
N SER A 419 -12.18 9.76 29.84
CA SER A 419 -13.21 8.92 29.25
C SER A 419 -13.54 7.73 30.16
N LEU A 420 -14.82 7.36 30.18
CA LEU A 420 -15.32 6.20 30.86
C LEU A 420 -16.15 5.41 29.84
N ASN A 421 -15.76 4.18 29.58
CA ASN A 421 -16.44 3.31 28.65
C ASN A 421 -16.90 2.06 29.39
N PHE A 422 -18.20 1.74 29.24
CA PHE A 422 -18.79 0.49 29.71
C PHE A 422 -19.24 -0.33 28.52
N SER A 423 -18.93 -1.62 28.51
CA SER A 423 -19.47 -2.54 27.54
C SER A 423 -19.95 -3.84 28.20
N LEU A 424 -21.00 -4.42 27.65
CA LEU A 424 -21.61 -5.65 28.12
C LEU A 424 -21.71 -6.64 26.96
N GLY A 425 -20.79 -7.60 26.93
CA GLY A 425 -20.84 -8.69 25.97
C GLY A 425 -21.74 -9.81 26.48
N ASN A 426 -22.60 -10.34 25.61
CA ASN A 426 -23.46 -11.48 25.90
C ASN A 426 -23.21 -12.57 24.89
N ASN A 427 -22.99 -13.79 25.35
CA ASN A 427 -22.88 -14.98 24.50
C ASN A 427 -23.84 -16.06 25.01
N PHE A 428 -24.71 -16.54 24.12
CA PHE A 428 -25.65 -17.63 24.42
C PHE A 428 -25.24 -18.85 23.60
N GLU A 429 -25.03 -19.95 24.27
CA GLU A 429 -24.73 -21.25 23.67
C GLU A 429 -25.84 -22.22 24.05
N ALA A 430 -26.49 -22.82 23.06
CA ALA A 430 -27.56 -23.78 23.27
C ALA A 430 -27.07 -25.22 23.01
N LYS A 431 -27.26 -26.12 23.94
CA LYS A 431 -27.07 -27.54 23.73
C LYS A 431 -28.40 -28.14 23.24
N VAL A 432 -28.42 -28.59 22.00
CA VAL A 432 -29.56 -29.20 21.35
C VAL A 432 -29.29 -30.69 21.19
N ARG A 433 -30.30 -31.53 21.43
CA ARG A 433 -30.24 -32.98 21.18
C ARG A 433 -30.20 -33.20 19.67
N ASP A 434 -29.19 -33.88 19.19
CA ASP A 434 -29.18 -34.41 17.82
C ASP A 434 -30.07 -35.67 17.81
N LEU A 435 -31.15 -35.59 17.04
CA LEU A 435 -32.10 -36.70 16.88
C LEU A 435 -31.53 -37.84 16.00
N ALA A 436 -30.46 -37.57 15.26
CA ALA A 436 -29.76 -38.56 14.44
C ALA A 436 -28.67 -39.30 15.21
N ASP A 437 -28.26 -38.82 16.38
CA ASP A 437 -27.27 -39.48 17.24
C ASP A 437 -27.95 -40.54 18.09
N THR A 438 -27.82 -41.80 17.67
CA THR A 438 -28.35 -42.99 18.37
C THR A 438 -27.36 -43.55 19.44
N THR A 439 -26.19 -42.93 19.57
CA THR A 439 -25.13 -43.45 20.48
C THR A 439 -25.16 -42.78 21.87
N GLY A 440 -25.99 -41.78 22.14
CA GLY A 440 -26.19 -41.18 23.47
C GLY A 440 -25.23 -40.06 23.82
#